data_c47112bb6714aba231ec4044ce250bb9
#
_entry.id   c47112bb6714aba231ec4044ce250bb9
#
_cell.length_a   1.000
_cell.length_b   1.000
_cell.length_c   1.000
_cell.angle_alpha   90.00
_cell.angle_beta   90.00
_cell.angle_gamma   90.00
#
_symmetry.space_group_name_H-M   'P 1'
#
loop_
_entity.id
_entity.type
_entity.pdbx_description
1 polymer ?
#
loop_
_entity_poly.entity_id
_entity_poly.type
_entity_poly.pdbx_seq_one_letter_code
_entity_poly.pdbx_strand_id
1 'polypeptide(L)'
;VVNASFPAATAARAQTCQRIIDAVLGAFAKAIPDRVIAASNGANGVAAFSGTGPDGTYYLYMETIGGGAGARSYKDGVDGVQVHVTNTSNLPIEALENEYPLLIERYELVEDSGGAGQWRGGMGLRRVYRGLGHVLTFSGQGERAVHPPWGLFGGKPGGTSKIELVHDSGRRRKLSSKPMSIEVRPDVVVWIETPGAGGYGSPRKRSAAARA
;
A
#
# COMPACT_ATOMS: atom_id res chain seq x y z
N VAL A 1 -9.27 -17.17 -12.81
CA VAL A 1 -8.19 -16.45 -12.12
C VAL A 1 -7.35 -17.41 -11.30
N VAL A 2 -7.96 -18.29 -10.49
CA VAL A 2 -7.23 -19.21 -9.58
C VAL A 2 -6.80 -20.52 -10.23
N ASN A 3 -7.25 -20.80 -11.43
CA ASN A 3 -6.87 -21.97 -12.22
C ASN A 3 -6.51 -21.53 -13.64
N ALA A 4 -5.36 -20.85 -13.75
CA ALA A 4 -4.88 -20.36 -15.03
C ALA A 4 -4.25 -21.51 -15.84
N SER A 5 -4.66 -21.66 -17.09
CA SER A 5 -4.04 -22.61 -18.01
C SER A 5 -2.80 -22.02 -18.66
N PHE A 6 -1.82 -22.85 -18.96
CA PHE A 6 -0.62 -22.42 -19.68
C PHE A 6 -0.94 -22.23 -21.19
N PRO A 7 -0.38 -21.18 -21.84
CA PRO A 7 0.38 -20.08 -21.29
C PRO A 7 -0.53 -19.01 -20.64
N ALA A 8 -0.13 -18.51 -19.49
CA ALA A 8 -0.87 -17.45 -18.80
C ALA A 8 0.08 -16.32 -18.39
N ALA A 9 -0.38 -15.07 -18.53
CA ALA A 9 0.34 -13.89 -18.09
C ALA A 9 0.26 -13.78 -16.55
N THR A 10 1.04 -14.58 -15.85
CA THR A 10 1.09 -14.65 -14.39
C THR A 10 2.42 -14.09 -13.91
N ALA A 11 2.41 -12.84 -13.47
CA ALA A 11 3.46 -12.27 -12.66
C ALA A 11 2.91 -12.06 -11.24
N ALA A 12 3.74 -11.79 -10.26
CA ALA A 12 3.33 -11.31 -8.93
C ALA A 12 2.07 -12.03 -8.36
N ARG A 13 2.05 -13.35 -8.33
CA ARG A 13 0.96 -14.17 -7.73
C ARG A 13 0.49 -13.68 -6.35
N ALA A 14 1.35 -12.97 -5.64
CA ALA A 14 1.09 -12.42 -4.33
C ALA A 14 -0.19 -11.57 -4.30
N GLN A 15 -0.49 -10.79 -5.32
CA GLN A 15 -1.71 -9.98 -5.40
C GLN A 15 -2.97 -10.85 -5.36
N THR A 16 -3.00 -11.91 -6.15
CA THR A 16 -4.12 -12.85 -6.17
C THR A 16 -4.28 -13.55 -4.82
N CYS A 17 -3.19 -14.00 -4.20
CA CYS A 17 -3.21 -14.64 -2.89
C CYS A 17 -3.77 -13.70 -1.82
N GLN A 18 -3.35 -12.44 -1.78
CA GLN A 18 -3.86 -11.43 -0.87
C GLN A 18 -5.39 -11.29 -0.98
N ARG A 19 -5.91 -11.25 -2.22
CA ARG A 19 -7.36 -11.13 -2.48
C ARG A 19 -8.13 -12.38 -2.05
N ILE A 20 -7.59 -13.56 -2.30
CA ILE A 20 -8.22 -14.82 -1.90
C ILE A 20 -8.36 -14.88 -0.38
N ILE A 21 -7.30 -14.52 0.36
CA ILE A 21 -7.33 -14.53 1.83
C ILE A 21 -8.38 -13.55 2.35
N ASP A 22 -8.41 -12.31 1.88
CA ASP A 22 -9.45 -11.36 2.26
C ASP A 22 -10.86 -11.91 1.98
N ALA A 23 -11.08 -12.48 0.79
CA ALA A 23 -12.38 -13.04 0.41
C ALA A 23 -12.80 -14.21 1.30
N VAL A 24 -11.88 -15.13 1.61
CA VAL A 24 -12.12 -16.29 2.48
C VAL A 24 -12.44 -15.82 3.90
N LEU A 25 -11.65 -14.91 4.46
CA LEU A 25 -11.90 -14.36 5.80
C LEU A 25 -13.25 -13.64 5.86
N GLY A 26 -13.60 -12.88 4.80
CA GLY A 26 -14.89 -12.24 4.69
C GLY A 26 -16.06 -13.22 4.64
N ALA A 27 -15.90 -14.34 3.92
CA ALA A 27 -16.91 -15.39 3.84
C ALA A 27 -17.15 -16.06 5.23
N PHE A 28 -16.09 -16.26 6.00
CA PHE A 28 -16.19 -16.84 7.35
C PHE A 28 -16.66 -15.85 8.42
N ALA A 29 -16.77 -14.56 8.12
CA ALA A 29 -17.05 -13.53 9.13
C ALA A 29 -18.32 -13.80 9.93
N LYS A 30 -19.40 -14.32 9.32
CA LYS A 30 -20.64 -14.65 10.03
C LYS A 30 -20.55 -15.92 10.86
N ALA A 31 -19.71 -16.88 10.46
CA ALA A 31 -19.59 -18.17 11.13
C ALA A 31 -18.65 -18.13 12.34
N ILE A 32 -17.54 -17.40 12.24
CA ILE A 32 -16.49 -17.30 13.27
C ILE A 32 -16.04 -15.85 13.46
N PRO A 33 -16.94 -14.93 13.89
CA PRO A 33 -16.69 -13.49 13.91
C PRO A 33 -15.47 -13.07 14.74
N ASP A 34 -15.21 -13.77 15.83
CA ASP A 34 -14.10 -13.51 16.75
C ASP A 34 -12.73 -13.97 16.24
N ARG A 35 -12.70 -14.78 15.18
CA ARG A 35 -11.48 -15.38 14.61
C ARG A 35 -11.07 -14.80 13.26
N VAL A 36 -11.83 -13.88 12.71
CA VAL A 36 -11.55 -13.21 11.44
C VAL A 36 -11.11 -11.75 11.64
N ILE A 37 -10.47 -11.20 10.63
CA ILE A 37 -10.08 -9.80 10.58
C ILE A 37 -10.87 -9.07 9.49
N ALA A 38 -11.07 -7.76 9.62
CA ALA A 38 -11.56 -6.92 8.54
C ALA A 38 -10.55 -6.92 7.37
N ALA A 39 -10.96 -6.46 6.19
CA ALA A 39 -10.07 -6.45 5.03
C ALA A 39 -8.81 -5.63 5.31
N SER A 40 -7.66 -6.23 5.02
CA SER A 40 -6.38 -5.54 5.05
C SER A 40 -6.17 -4.69 3.78
N ASN A 41 -5.04 -4.01 3.67
CA ASN A 41 -4.67 -3.28 2.45
C ASN A 41 -4.81 -4.17 1.20
N GLY A 42 -4.69 -5.49 1.38
CA GLY A 42 -4.91 -6.52 0.37
C GLY A 42 -4.04 -6.34 -0.86
N ALA A 43 -2.90 -5.73 -0.70
CA ALA A 43 -1.94 -5.47 -1.74
C ALA A 43 -0.54 -5.89 -1.30
N ASN A 44 0.26 -6.20 -2.27
CA ASN A 44 1.69 -6.16 -2.20
C ASN A 44 2.09 -5.04 -3.17
N GLY A 45 1.99 -3.79 -2.70
CA GLY A 45 2.30 -2.62 -3.52
C GLY A 45 3.73 -2.72 -4.04
N VAL A 46 3.93 -2.44 -5.32
CA VAL A 46 5.27 -2.47 -5.93
C VAL A 46 5.60 -1.09 -6.46
N ALA A 47 6.81 -0.63 -6.17
CA ALA A 47 7.43 0.52 -6.80
C ALA A 47 8.76 0.08 -7.42
N ALA A 48 8.93 0.34 -8.71
CA ALA A 48 10.14 0.04 -9.45
C ALA A 48 10.66 1.30 -10.15
N PHE A 49 11.94 1.57 -9.99
CA PHE A 49 12.64 2.71 -10.55
C PHE A 49 13.87 2.24 -11.31
N SER A 50 14.07 2.76 -12.50
CA SER A 50 15.27 2.47 -13.28
C SER A 50 15.73 3.71 -14.04
N GLY A 51 17.00 3.77 -14.35
CA GLY A 51 17.58 4.87 -15.09
C GLY A 51 19.09 4.79 -15.14
N THR A 52 19.71 5.80 -15.77
CA THR A 52 21.15 6.01 -15.71
C THR A 52 21.41 7.17 -14.77
N GLY A 53 22.11 6.91 -13.68
CA GLY A 53 22.46 7.91 -12.69
C GLY A 53 23.39 8.99 -13.24
N PRO A 54 23.65 10.06 -12.46
CA PRO A 54 24.54 11.15 -12.86
C PRO A 54 25.98 10.71 -13.14
N ASP A 55 26.40 9.60 -12.56
CA ASP A 55 27.71 8.95 -12.77
C ASP A 55 27.80 8.08 -14.03
N GLY A 56 26.70 7.97 -14.79
CA GLY A 56 26.59 7.13 -15.98
C GLY A 56 26.27 5.67 -15.70
N THR A 57 26.08 5.28 -14.44
CA THR A 57 25.77 3.89 -14.05
C THR A 57 24.28 3.61 -14.20
N TYR A 58 23.91 2.53 -14.88
CA TYR A 58 22.53 2.05 -14.94
C TYR A 58 22.14 1.38 -13.63
N TYR A 59 20.94 1.69 -13.15
CA TYR A 59 20.39 1.04 -11.96
C TYR A 59 18.94 0.56 -12.19
N LEU A 60 18.56 -0.44 -11.41
CA LEU A 60 17.18 -0.90 -11.25
C LEU A 60 16.94 -1.14 -9.76
N TYR A 61 16.04 -0.37 -9.18
CA TYR A 61 15.57 -0.56 -7.81
C TYR A 61 14.11 -0.97 -7.81
N MET A 62 13.75 -1.96 -7.00
CA MET A 62 12.37 -2.40 -6.82
C MET A 62 12.11 -2.75 -5.36
N GLU A 63 10.98 -2.27 -4.85
CA GLU A 63 10.54 -2.65 -3.51
C GLU A 63 9.04 -2.94 -3.45
N THR A 64 8.66 -3.64 -2.37
CA THR A 64 7.27 -3.86 -2.00
C THR A 64 6.91 -2.95 -0.82
N ILE A 65 5.73 -2.32 -0.88
CA ILE A 65 5.30 -1.36 0.13
C ILE A 65 4.10 -1.94 0.88
N GLY A 66 4.20 -1.99 2.22
CA GLY A 66 3.12 -2.40 3.10
C GLY A 66 1.97 -1.39 3.17
N GLY A 67 0.97 -1.69 3.96
CA GLY A 67 -0.19 -0.82 4.21
C GLY A 67 -0.86 -1.17 5.53
N GLY A 68 -2.16 -0.90 5.67
CA GLY A 68 -2.88 -1.23 6.89
C GLY A 68 -3.25 -2.71 6.99
N ALA A 69 -3.15 -3.29 8.19
CA ALA A 69 -3.75 -4.59 8.51
C ALA A 69 -5.17 -4.40 9.06
N GLY A 70 -6.09 -5.33 8.73
CA GLY A 70 -7.47 -5.30 9.18
C GLY A 70 -7.61 -5.35 10.69
N ALA A 71 -8.62 -4.64 11.23
CA ALA A 71 -8.97 -4.70 12.63
C ALA A 71 -9.52 -6.08 13.02
N ARG A 72 -9.35 -6.46 14.29
CA ARG A 72 -9.83 -7.70 14.87
C ARG A 72 -10.98 -7.43 15.84
N SER A 73 -11.66 -8.48 16.28
CA SER A 73 -12.74 -8.39 17.26
C SER A 73 -12.31 -7.85 18.64
N TYR A 74 -11.01 -7.83 18.92
CA TYR A 74 -10.41 -7.52 20.24
C TYR A 74 -9.25 -6.52 20.19
N LYS A 75 -8.82 -6.08 19.00
CA LYS A 75 -7.75 -5.07 18.88
C LYS A 75 -7.74 -4.34 17.53
N ASP A 76 -7.13 -3.18 17.52
CA ASP A 76 -6.88 -2.38 16.33
C ASP A 76 -6.02 -3.13 15.31
N GLY A 77 -6.16 -2.76 14.05
CA GLY A 77 -5.27 -3.17 12.98
C GLY A 77 -3.88 -2.55 13.14
N VAL A 78 -2.87 -3.20 12.59
CA VAL A 78 -1.49 -2.74 12.63
C VAL A 78 -1.23 -1.80 11.45
N ASP A 79 -0.53 -0.70 11.71
CA ASP A 79 -0.21 0.31 10.72
C ASP A 79 1.02 -0.08 9.88
N GLY A 80 1.01 0.23 8.60
CA GLY A 80 2.18 0.18 7.73
C GLY A 80 2.88 -1.16 7.60
N VAL A 81 2.15 -2.27 7.59
CA VAL A 81 2.74 -3.63 7.58
C VAL A 81 2.45 -4.39 6.30
N GLN A 82 3.28 -5.36 6.01
CA GLN A 82 2.97 -6.40 5.05
C GLN A 82 1.94 -7.37 5.67
N VAL A 83 0.98 -7.83 4.88
CA VAL A 83 -0.12 -8.66 5.38
C VAL A 83 -0.18 -10.01 4.68
N HIS A 84 -0.88 -10.97 5.30
CA HIS A 84 -1.19 -12.30 4.78
C HIS A 84 0.06 -13.09 4.34
N VAL A 85 0.27 -13.21 3.01
CA VAL A 85 1.33 -14.06 2.43
C VAL A 85 2.65 -13.32 2.23
N THR A 86 2.75 -12.09 2.67
CA THR A 86 3.94 -11.25 2.50
C THR A 86 4.62 -11.03 3.84
N ASN A 87 5.92 -11.22 3.87
CA ASN A 87 6.77 -10.96 5.03
C ASN A 87 8.09 -10.33 4.56
N THR A 88 7.99 -9.14 3.97
CA THR A 88 9.13 -8.39 3.45
C THR A 88 9.41 -7.21 4.37
N SER A 89 10.67 -7.03 4.73
CA SER A 89 11.15 -5.81 5.40
C SER A 89 11.46 -4.73 4.37
N ASN A 90 11.35 -3.48 4.77
CA ASN A 90 11.81 -2.36 3.95
C ASN A 90 13.34 -2.27 3.98
N LEU A 91 13.94 -1.86 2.87
CA LEU A 91 15.33 -1.43 2.87
C LEU A 91 15.43 -0.14 3.72
N PRO A 92 16.41 -0.02 4.64
CA PRO A 92 16.66 1.24 5.32
C PRO A 92 16.87 2.39 4.32
N ILE A 93 16.31 3.57 4.63
CA ILE A 93 16.34 4.72 3.70
C ILE A 93 17.79 5.11 3.39
N GLU A 94 18.63 5.13 4.40
CA GLU A 94 20.05 5.49 4.27
C GLU A 94 20.81 4.54 3.33
N ALA A 95 20.50 3.24 3.41
CA ALA A 95 21.09 2.25 2.51
C ALA A 95 20.60 2.43 1.07
N LEU A 96 19.28 2.72 0.89
CA LEU A 96 18.70 3.00 -0.41
C LEU A 96 19.36 4.23 -1.07
N GLU A 97 19.47 5.34 -0.33
CA GLU A 97 20.00 6.60 -0.83
C GLU A 97 21.53 6.55 -1.09
N ASN A 98 22.24 5.67 -0.38
CA ASN A 98 23.66 5.42 -0.64
C ASN A 98 23.92 4.56 -1.89
N GLU A 99 23.00 3.64 -2.19
CA GLU A 99 23.19 2.67 -3.28
C GLU A 99 22.57 3.13 -4.60
N TYR A 100 21.46 3.89 -4.52
CA TYR A 100 20.71 4.34 -5.69
C TYR A 100 20.63 5.86 -5.75
N PRO A 101 20.65 6.48 -6.93
CA PRO A 101 20.50 7.95 -7.07
C PRO A 101 19.03 8.37 -6.88
N LEU A 102 18.48 8.00 -5.73
CA LEU A 102 17.10 8.27 -5.30
C LEU A 102 17.12 8.96 -3.93
N LEU A 103 16.17 9.87 -3.71
CA LEU A 103 15.90 10.48 -2.41
C LEU A 103 14.49 10.11 -1.94
N ILE A 104 14.35 9.75 -0.69
CA ILE A 104 13.06 9.52 -0.03
C ILE A 104 12.65 10.79 0.71
N GLU A 105 11.84 11.64 0.08
CA GLU A 105 11.40 12.89 0.71
C GLU A 105 10.42 12.68 1.86
N ARG A 106 9.60 11.61 1.80
CA ARG A 106 8.64 11.25 2.86
C ARG A 106 8.53 9.75 3.03
N TYR A 107 8.46 9.34 4.28
CA TYR A 107 8.09 7.99 4.69
C TYR A 107 7.28 8.09 5.98
N GLU A 108 5.97 8.05 5.87
CA GLU A 108 5.05 8.34 6.96
C GLU A 108 3.76 7.52 6.85
N LEU A 109 2.99 7.48 7.92
CA LEU A 109 1.64 6.93 7.90
C LEU A 109 0.69 7.91 7.20
N VAL A 110 -0.29 7.37 6.47
CA VAL A 110 -1.38 8.18 5.91
C VAL A 110 -2.44 8.37 6.99
N GLU A 111 -2.55 9.59 7.51
CA GLU A 111 -3.54 9.94 8.52
C GLU A 111 -4.96 9.58 8.05
N ASP A 112 -5.81 9.14 8.97
CA ASP A 112 -7.22 8.78 8.76
C ASP A 112 -7.47 7.71 7.67
N SER A 113 -6.44 7.04 7.19
CA SER A 113 -6.60 5.96 6.20
C SER A 113 -7.11 4.66 6.81
N GLY A 114 -6.99 4.45 8.12
CA GLY A 114 -7.55 3.30 8.83
C GLY A 114 -9.07 3.44 9.02
N GLY A 115 -9.83 2.42 8.64
CA GLY A 115 -11.29 2.43 8.77
C GLY A 115 -11.73 2.53 10.24
N ALA A 116 -12.64 3.46 10.53
CA ALA A 116 -13.18 3.66 11.87
C ALA A 116 -13.97 2.43 12.33
N GLY A 117 -13.84 2.08 13.60
CA GLY A 117 -14.53 0.95 14.23
C GLY A 117 -14.46 1.03 15.76
N GLN A 118 -15.07 0.08 16.46
CA GLN A 118 -14.71 -0.18 17.85
C GLN A 118 -13.21 -0.45 17.92
N TRP A 119 -12.71 -1.18 16.93
CA TRP A 119 -11.32 -1.42 16.65
C TRP A 119 -11.00 -0.81 15.29
N ARG A 120 -10.03 0.09 15.24
CA ARG A 120 -9.61 0.82 14.04
C ARG A 120 -8.83 -0.09 13.10
N GLY A 121 -9.07 0.01 11.81
CA GLY A 121 -8.19 -0.54 10.79
C GLY A 121 -6.80 0.11 10.83
N GLY A 122 -5.77 -0.62 10.43
CA GLY A 122 -4.42 -0.07 10.31
C GLY A 122 -4.33 1.01 9.24
N MET A 123 -3.44 1.98 9.42
CA MET A 123 -3.15 3.03 8.45
C MET A 123 -2.22 2.55 7.35
N GLY A 124 -2.38 3.11 6.16
CA GLY A 124 -1.47 2.94 5.04
C GLY A 124 -0.20 3.75 5.19
N LEU A 125 0.72 3.55 4.26
CA LEU A 125 2.00 4.25 4.18
C LEU A 125 1.99 5.26 3.04
N ARG A 126 2.67 6.39 3.25
CA ARG A 126 3.06 7.33 2.21
C ARG A 126 4.57 7.25 2.00
N ARG A 127 4.97 7.04 0.74
CA ARG A 127 6.36 7.18 0.31
C ARG A 127 6.44 8.12 -0.87
N VAL A 128 7.43 9.02 -0.83
CA VAL A 128 7.66 10.01 -1.89
C VAL A 128 9.10 9.88 -2.34
N TYR A 129 9.28 9.64 -3.63
CA TYR A 129 10.58 9.37 -4.25
C TYR A 129 10.94 10.46 -5.24
N ARG A 130 12.19 10.90 -5.21
CA ARG A 130 12.79 11.82 -6.19
C ARG A 130 14.02 11.21 -6.82
N GLY A 131 14.20 11.36 -8.13
CA GLY A 131 15.45 11.06 -8.82
C GLY A 131 16.46 12.20 -8.61
N LEU A 132 17.69 11.86 -8.24
CA LEU A 132 18.75 12.84 -7.98
C LEU A 132 19.44 13.23 -9.28
N GLY A 133 19.03 14.37 -9.88
CA GLY A 133 19.71 15.02 -11.01
C GLY A 133 19.62 14.28 -12.35
N HIS A 134 18.75 13.27 -12.49
CA HIS A 134 18.58 12.52 -13.74
C HIS A 134 17.10 12.19 -14.00
N VAL A 135 16.81 11.83 -15.24
CA VAL A 135 15.50 11.29 -15.62
C VAL A 135 15.45 9.81 -15.28
N LEU A 136 14.42 9.38 -14.59
CA LEU A 136 14.18 7.98 -14.29
C LEU A 136 12.89 7.45 -14.90
N THR A 137 12.78 6.13 -14.99
CA THR A 137 11.56 5.43 -15.40
C THR A 137 10.93 4.81 -14.16
N PHE A 138 9.64 5.13 -13.94
CA PHE A 138 8.84 4.56 -12.86
C PHE A 138 7.83 3.56 -13.39
N SER A 139 7.73 2.42 -12.72
CA SER A 139 6.63 1.46 -12.87
C SER A 139 6.10 1.11 -11.49
N GLY A 140 4.80 0.96 -11.37
CA GLY A 140 4.17 0.71 -10.09
C GLY A 140 3.02 -0.29 -10.19
N GLN A 141 2.70 -0.90 -9.06
CA GLN A 141 1.52 -1.74 -8.92
C GLN A 141 0.87 -1.47 -7.56
N GLY A 142 -0.35 -0.94 -7.59
CA GLY A 142 -1.18 -0.72 -6.42
C GLY A 142 -2.52 -1.43 -6.57
N GLU A 143 -3.13 -1.74 -5.44
CA GLU A 143 -4.48 -2.32 -5.38
C GLU A 143 -5.39 -1.42 -4.52
N ARG A 144 -6.69 -1.72 -4.46
CA ARG A 144 -7.66 -0.94 -3.67
C ARG A 144 -7.76 0.55 -4.08
N ALA A 145 -7.45 0.88 -5.33
CA ALA A 145 -7.60 2.25 -5.81
C ALA A 145 -9.08 2.67 -6.02
N VAL A 146 -9.96 1.69 -6.26
CA VAL A 146 -11.40 1.91 -6.49
C VAL A 146 -12.25 1.32 -5.39
N HIS A 147 -11.96 0.08 -4.98
CA HIS A 147 -12.70 -0.64 -3.95
C HIS A 147 -11.92 -0.65 -2.64
N PRO A 148 -12.28 0.19 -1.65
CA PRO A 148 -11.56 0.28 -0.39
C PRO A 148 -11.61 -1.03 0.40
N PRO A 149 -10.67 -1.28 1.31
CA PRO A 149 -10.73 -2.41 2.24
C PRO A 149 -11.96 -2.30 3.12
N TRP A 150 -12.82 -3.31 3.09
CA TRP A 150 -14.09 -3.30 3.82
C TRP A 150 -13.90 -3.54 5.32
N GLY A 151 -14.78 -2.91 6.13
CA GLY A 151 -14.88 -3.17 7.57
C GLY A 151 -15.87 -4.30 7.89
N LEU A 152 -15.87 -4.78 9.15
CA LEU A 152 -16.76 -5.82 9.64
C LEU A 152 -17.64 -5.32 10.78
N PHE A 153 -18.86 -5.86 10.87
CA PHE A 153 -19.80 -5.68 11.98
C PHE A 153 -20.06 -4.20 12.38
N GLY A 154 -20.17 -3.34 11.35
CA GLY A 154 -20.39 -1.90 11.54
C GLY A 154 -19.11 -1.06 11.49
N GLY A 155 -17.95 -1.69 11.39
CA GLY A 155 -16.69 -1.01 11.08
C GLY A 155 -16.73 -0.39 9.68
N LYS A 156 -16.04 0.73 9.53
CA LYS A 156 -15.97 1.48 8.27
C LYS A 156 -14.84 0.94 7.38
N PRO A 157 -14.93 1.15 6.06
CA PRO A 157 -13.83 0.82 5.17
C PRO A 157 -12.61 1.70 5.45
N GLY A 158 -11.42 1.19 5.08
CA GLY A 158 -10.19 1.96 5.07
C GLY A 158 -10.06 2.87 3.84
N GLY A 159 -9.02 3.68 3.82
CA GLY A 159 -8.66 4.55 2.69
C GLY A 159 -8.17 3.75 1.47
N THR A 160 -8.33 4.34 0.29
CA THR A 160 -7.86 3.77 -0.98
C THR A 160 -6.40 4.13 -1.26
N SER A 161 -5.74 3.35 -2.13
CA SER A 161 -4.40 3.68 -2.63
C SER A 161 -4.43 4.84 -3.64
N LYS A 162 -3.31 5.57 -3.72
CA LYS A 162 -3.08 6.61 -4.71
C LYS A 162 -1.65 6.52 -5.24
N ILE A 163 -1.49 6.78 -6.53
CA ILE A 163 -0.19 6.98 -7.16
C ILE A 163 -0.30 8.27 -7.97
N GLU A 164 0.58 9.22 -7.70
CA GLU A 164 0.57 10.52 -8.34
C GLU A 164 1.99 10.95 -8.72
N LEU A 165 2.12 11.75 -9.76
CA LEU A 165 3.28 12.58 -10.00
C LEU A 165 3.00 13.98 -9.47
N VAL A 166 3.93 14.52 -8.68
CA VAL A 166 3.82 15.86 -8.11
C VAL A 166 5.02 16.69 -8.57
N HIS A 167 4.74 17.76 -9.29
CA HIS A 167 5.76 18.71 -9.74
C HIS A 167 6.14 19.68 -8.62
N ASP A 168 7.34 20.23 -8.65
CA ASP A 168 7.79 21.26 -7.70
C ASP A 168 6.91 22.52 -7.72
N SER A 169 6.22 22.77 -8.82
CA SER A 169 5.17 23.81 -8.92
C SER A 169 3.89 23.49 -8.16
N GLY A 170 3.79 22.34 -7.53
CA GLY A 170 2.58 21.86 -6.84
C GLY A 170 1.54 21.19 -7.75
N ARG A 171 1.74 21.17 -9.08
CA ARG A 171 0.83 20.49 -10.01
C ARG A 171 0.89 18.98 -9.78
N ARG A 172 -0.29 18.36 -9.62
CA ARG A 172 -0.43 16.91 -9.44
C ARG A 172 -1.04 16.24 -10.66
N ARG A 173 -0.53 15.06 -11.01
CA ARG A 173 -1.08 14.17 -12.04
C ARG A 173 -1.32 12.79 -11.43
N LYS A 174 -2.58 12.43 -11.26
CA LYS A 174 -2.96 11.08 -10.83
C LYS A 174 -2.59 10.06 -11.92
N LEU A 175 -2.01 8.95 -11.50
CA LEU A 175 -1.71 7.80 -12.36
C LEU A 175 -2.76 6.70 -12.15
N SER A 176 -2.77 5.72 -13.06
CA SER A 176 -3.50 4.47 -12.85
C SER A 176 -2.92 3.72 -11.66
N SER A 177 -3.63 2.71 -11.17
CA SER A 177 -3.11 1.86 -10.09
C SER A 177 -1.96 0.93 -10.54
N LYS A 178 -1.71 0.84 -11.83
CA LYS A 178 -0.66 0.02 -12.45
C LYS A 178 0.05 0.82 -13.55
N PRO A 179 0.76 1.90 -13.20
CA PRO A 179 1.52 2.68 -14.17
C PRO A 179 2.73 1.86 -14.64
N MET A 180 3.01 1.93 -15.94
CA MET A 180 4.13 1.23 -16.56
C MET A 180 4.97 2.21 -17.36
N SER A 181 6.30 2.16 -17.16
CA SER A 181 7.30 2.90 -17.91
C SER A 181 7.02 4.42 -17.99
N ILE A 182 6.69 5.02 -16.86
CA ILE A 182 6.45 6.45 -16.77
C ILE A 182 7.78 7.18 -16.62
N GLU A 183 8.07 8.09 -17.55
CA GLU A 183 9.21 8.99 -17.41
C GLU A 183 8.96 10.02 -16.31
N VAL A 184 9.93 10.15 -15.41
CA VAL A 184 9.92 11.09 -14.28
C VAL A 184 11.19 11.93 -14.31
N ARG A 185 11.00 13.24 -14.43
CA ARG A 185 12.09 14.22 -14.47
C ARG A 185 12.49 14.66 -13.06
N PRO A 186 13.68 15.28 -12.87
CA PRO A 186 14.15 15.69 -11.54
C PRO A 186 13.25 16.69 -10.80
N ASP A 187 12.45 17.48 -11.53
CA ASP A 187 11.48 18.44 -10.98
C ASP A 187 10.14 17.79 -10.56
N VAL A 188 10.08 16.46 -10.57
CA VAL A 188 8.86 15.68 -10.29
C VAL A 188 9.16 14.58 -9.29
N VAL A 189 8.29 14.41 -8.31
CA VAL A 189 8.34 13.28 -7.40
C VAL A 189 7.25 12.26 -7.71
N VAL A 190 7.54 11.00 -7.41
CA VAL A 190 6.56 9.92 -7.38
C VAL A 190 5.98 9.82 -5.98
N TRP A 191 4.70 10.12 -5.85
CA TRP A 191 3.94 10.08 -4.62
C TRP A 191 3.09 8.81 -4.57
N ILE A 192 3.32 7.96 -3.58
CA ILE A 192 2.59 6.70 -3.40
C ILE A 192 1.94 6.70 -2.02
N GLU A 193 0.62 6.47 -1.99
CA GLU A 193 -0.12 6.17 -0.78
C GLU A 193 -0.71 4.77 -0.89
N THR A 194 -0.37 3.91 0.06
CA THR A 194 -0.93 2.56 0.14
C THR A 194 -2.25 2.59 0.91
N PRO A 195 -3.15 1.59 0.72
CA PRO A 195 -4.43 1.57 1.39
C PRO A 195 -4.27 1.43 2.90
N GLY A 196 -5.17 2.07 3.63
CA GLY A 196 -5.46 1.65 4.99
C GLY A 196 -6.18 0.31 5.02
N ALA A 197 -6.77 -0.04 6.16
CA ALA A 197 -7.49 -1.30 6.34
C ALA A 197 -8.88 -1.06 6.97
N GLY A 198 -9.75 -2.06 6.88
CA GLY A 198 -11.10 -1.98 7.44
C GLY A 198 -11.12 -2.02 8.97
N GLY A 199 -12.06 -1.27 9.56
CA GLY A 199 -12.37 -1.31 11.00
C GLY A 199 -13.25 -2.49 11.37
N TYR A 200 -13.32 -2.83 12.67
CA TYR A 200 -14.16 -3.88 13.22
C TYR A 200 -15.09 -3.34 14.30
N GLY A 201 -16.36 -3.68 14.22
CA GLY A 201 -17.39 -3.23 15.16
C GLY A 201 -17.77 -1.77 15.02
N SER A 202 -18.85 -1.36 15.67
CA SER A 202 -19.35 0.02 15.58
C SER A 202 -18.37 1.05 16.16
N PRO A 203 -18.03 2.13 15.46
CA PRO A 203 -17.19 3.21 15.99
C PRO A 203 -17.74 3.85 17.28
N ARG A 204 -19.06 3.80 17.47
CA ARG A 204 -19.71 4.32 18.71
C ARG A 204 -19.27 3.56 19.97
N LYS A 205 -18.84 2.30 19.83
CA LYS A 205 -18.37 1.45 20.94
C LYS A 205 -16.88 1.65 21.26
N ARG A 206 -16.15 2.46 20.50
CA ARG A 206 -14.73 2.74 20.77
C ARG A 206 -14.60 3.54 22.06
N SER A 207 -13.71 3.07 22.95
CA SER A 207 -13.46 3.72 24.24
C SER A 207 -12.92 5.15 24.05
N ALA A 208 -13.19 6.03 25.02
CA ALA A 208 -12.69 7.40 24.99
C ALA A 208 -11.14 7.44 24.98
N ALA A 209 -10.51 6.59 25.76
CA ALA A 209 -9.04 6.48 25.82
C ALA A 209 -8.40 6.06 24.47
N ALA A 210 -9.15 5.33 23.63
CA ALA A 210 -8.64 4.92 22.32
C ALA A 210 -8.95 5.96 21.22
N ARG A 211 -9.65 7.04 21.52
CA ARG A 211 -9.97 8.14 20.59
C ARG A 211 -8.97 9.31 20.70
N ALA A 212 -8.30 9.41 21.85
CA ALA A 212 -7.21 10.35 22.10
C ALA A 212 -5.90 9.88 21.45
#